data_179e0eeaec583f4c86fc7a4eb1377f6c
#
_entry.id   179e0eeaec583f4c86fc7a4eb1377f6c
#
_cell.length_a   1.000
_cell.length_b   1.000
_cell.length_c   1.000
_cell.angle_alpha   90.00
_cell.angle_beta   90.00
_cell.angle_gamma   90.00
#
_symmetry.space_group_name_H-M   'P 1'
#
loop_
_entity.id
_entity.type
_entity.pdbx_description
1 polymer ?
#
loop_
_entity_poly.entity_id
_entity_poly.type
_entity_poly.pdbx_seq_one_letter_code
_entity_poly.pdbx_strand_id
1 'polypeptide(L)'
;MFRYLILALAACVLLAAPAEALAARTGVVDVEKVLKDSAAAKAANEHLAKVQAVLQKGLADLEKRVAKAKKEERERELEAGRRVLERQMQIELAAARTVVERHMLKAVHKWCGKDGVAVARAQVLDYGSKLDITARIIKDMDKENVTFPALPVVSFKEKEGKK
;
A
#
# COMPACT_ATOMS: atom_id res chain seq x y z
N MET A 1 -67.19 -3.99 22.64
CA MET A 1 -66.25 -4.85 21.85
C MET A 1 -65.41 -4.04 20.82
N PHE A 2 -65.82 -2.91 20.30
CA PHE A 2 -65.07 -2.15 19.27
C PHE A 2 -63.81 -1.45 19.77
N ARG A 3 -63.68 -1.15 21.06
CA ARG A 3 -62.51 -0.40 21.61
C ARG A 3 -61.25 -1.26 21.71
N TYR A 4 -61.32 -2.56 21.78
CA TYR A 4 -60.15 -3.45 21.85
C TYR A 4 -59.60 -3.82 20.47
N LEU A 5 -60.41 -3.69 19.41
CA LEU A 5 -59.98 -3.97 18.05
C LEU A 5 -59.01 -2.87 17.53
N ILE A 6 -59.20 -1.61 17.95
CA ILE A 6 -58.37 -0.49 17.53
C ILE A 6 -56.99 -0.54 18.22
N LEU A 7 -56.94 -1.02 19.48
CA LEU A 7 -55.67 -1.16 20.21
C LEU A 7 -54.80 -2.31 19.66
N ALA A 8 -55.41 -3.38 19.14
CA ALA A 8 -54.66 -4.47 18.53
C ALA A 8 -54.06 -4.08 17.17
N LEU A 9 -54.69 -3.19 16.39
CA LEU A 9 -54.17 -2.71 15.12
C LEU A 9 -53.01 -1.73 15.29
N ALA A 10 -53.00 -0.92 16.37
CA ALA A 10 -51.93 0.01 16.66
C ALA A 10 -50.63 -0.68 17.12
N ALA A 11 -50.71 -1.87 17.74
CA ALA A 11 -49.56 -2.65 18.18
C ALA A 11 -48.81 -3.33 17.03
N CYS A 12 -49.50 -3.67 15.93
CA CYS A 12 -48.87 -4.32 14.77
C CYS A 12 -48.08 -3.34 13.86
N VAL A 13 -48.38 -2.03 13.93
CA VAL A 13 -47.65 -1.03 13.08
C VAL A 13 -46.29 -0.64 13.68
N LEU A 14 -46.08 -0.87 14.97
CA LEU A 14 -44.78 -0.55 15.63
C LEU A 14 -43.71 -1.61 15.48
N LEU A 15 -44.01 -2.79 14.90
CA LEU A 15 -43.06 -3.88 14.69
C LEU A 15 -42.51 -3.95 13.27
N ALA A 16 -42.97 -3.08 12.37
CA ALA A 16 -42.42 -2.92 11.04
C ALA A 16 -41.34 -1.80 11.02
N ALA A 17 -40.40 -1.80 11.98
CA ALA A 17 -39.16 -1.12 11.78
C ALA A 17 -38.49 -1.79 10.58
N PRO A 18 -38.10 -1.06 9.50
CA PRO A 18 -37.50 -1.66 8.35
C PRO A 18 -36.22 -2.36 8.80
N ALA A 19 -36.18 -3.68 8.66
CA ALA A 19 -34.98 -4.49 8.90
C ALA A 19 -33.81 -4.13 7.96
N GLU A 20 -33.99 -3.13 7.10
CA GLU A 20 -32.96 -2.59 6.21
C GLU A 20 -31.91 -1.73 6.92
N ALA A 21 -32.12 -1.33 8.16
CA ALA A 21 -31.21 -0.44 8.88
C ALA A 21 -29.95 -1.15 9.45
N LEU A 22 -29.84 -2.46 9.33
CA LEU A 22 -28.73 -3.26 9.89
C LEU A 22 -28.01 -4.14 8.85
N ALA A 23 -28.26 -3.95 7.57
CA ALA A 23 -27.43 -4.60 6.55
C ALA A 23 -26.03 -3.96 6.58
N ALA A 24 -25.10 -4.60 7.28
CA ALA A 24 -23.70 -4.19 7.27
C ALA A 24 -23.25 -4.00 5.82
N ARG A 25 -22.77 -2.82 5.50
CA ARG A 25 -22.34 -2.45 4.16
C ARG A 25 -21.13 -3.28 3.80
N THR A 26 -21.27 -4.25 2.90
CA THR A 26 -20.18 -5.12 2.48
C THR A 26 -19.65 -4.66 1.13
N GLY A 27 -18.31 -4.61 1.00
CA GLY A 27 -17.61 -4.29 -0.25
C GLY A 27 -16.45 -5.23 -0.51
N VAL A 28 -16.15 -5.48 -1.77
CA VAL A 28 -15.01 -6.26 -2.21
C VAL A 28 -13.99 -5.34 -2.87
N VAL A 29 -12.72 -5.46 -2.48
CA VAL A 29 -11.61 -4.66 -2.99
C VAL A 29 -10.61 -5.55 -3.70
N ASP A 30 -10.33 -5.25 -4.96
CA ASP A 30 -9.21 -5.82 -5.70
C ASP A 30 -7.93 -5.07 -5.31
N VAL A 31 -7.20 -5.61 -4.34
CA VAL A 31 -5.97 -5.01 -3.80
C VAL A 31 -4.91 -4.89 -4.87
N GLU A 32 -4.74 -5.89 -5.75
CA GLU A 32 -3.75 -5.86 -6.82
C GLU A 32 -4.03 -4.72 -7.79
N LYS A 33 -5.29 -4.55 -8.16
CA LYS A 33 -5.71 -3.44 -9.03
C LYS A 33 -5.47 -2.08 -8.37
N VAL A 34 -5.75 -1.93 -7.08
CA VAL A 34 -5.44 -0.70 -6.33
C VAL A 34 -3.95 -0.41 -6.35
N LEU A 35 -3.10 -1.42 -6.07
CA LEU A 35 -1.64 -1.30 -6.06
C LEU A 35 -1.03 -1.07 -7.45
N LYS A 36 -1.78 -1.29 -8.51
CA LYS A 36 -1.35 -1.06 -9.90
C LYS A 36 -1.82 0.29 -10.44
N ASP A 37 -3.08 0.62 -10.22
CA ASP A 37 -3.77 1.68 -10.99
C ASP A 37 -3.84 3.01 -10.24
N SER A 38 -3.72 3.04 -8.90
CA SER A 38 -3.84 4.27 -8.11
C SER A 38 -2.69 5.26 -8.38
N ALA A 39 -2.98 6.55 -8.23
CA ALA A 39 -1.95 7.60 -8.31
C ALA A 39 -0.84 7.39 -7.27
N ALA A 40 -1.19 6.89 -6.09
CA ALA A 40 -0.23 6.54 -5.05
C ALA A 40 0.76 5.45 -5.51
N ALA A 41 0.28 4.42 -6.21
CA ALA A 41 1.12 3.35 -6.74
C ALA A 41 2.03 3.85 -7.87
N LYS A 42 1.52 4.72 -8.74
CA LYS A 42 2.34 5.34 -9.80
C LYS A 42 3.43 6.22 -9.21
N ALA A 43 3.11 7.05 -8.22
CA ALA A 43 4.09 7.86 -7.51
C ALA A 43 5.13 7.01 -6.76
N ALA A 44 4.74 5.84 -6.21
CA ALA A 44 5.67 4.88 -5.62
C ALA A 44 6.66 4.35 -6.65
N ASN A 45 6.19 3.99 -7.84
CA ASN A 45 7.06 3.52 -8.93
C ASN A 45 8.04 4.60 -9.40
N GLU A 46 7.60 5.85 -9.50
CA GLU A 46 8.48 6.99 -9.82
C GLU A 46 9.53 7.23 -8.73
N HIS A 47 9.13 7.13 -7.46
CA HIS A 47 10.06 7.23 -6.34
C HIS A 47 11.10 6.11 -6.39
N LEU A 48 10.68 4.85 -6.60
CA LEU A 48 11.58 3.70 -6.70
C LEU A 48 12.52 3.78 -7.90
N ALA A 49 12.09 4.35 -9.02
CA ALA A 49 12.98 4.62 -10.16
C ALA A 49 14.10 5.63 -9.79
N LYS A 50 13.77 6.66 -9.00
CA LYS A 50 14.78 7.60 -8.48
C LYS A 50 15.73 6.93 -7.50
N VAL A 51 15.21 6.09 -6.61
CA VAL A 51 16.04 5.27 -5.70
C VAL A 51 17.00 4.40 -6.49
N GLN A 52 16.50 3.69 -7.50
CA GLN A 52 17.33 2.83 -8.36
C GLN A 52 18.46 3.62 -9.03
N ALA A 53 18.19 4.82 -9.53
CA ALA A 53 19.22 5.68 -10.12
C ALA A 53 20.31 6.08 -9.11
N VAL A 54 19.93 6.39 -7.86
CA VAL A 54 20.88 6.69 -6.78
C VAL A 54 21.75 5.46 -6.45
N LEU A 55 21.16 4.27 -6.36
CA LEU A 55 21.87 3.04 -6.07
C LEU A 55 22.83 2.65 -7.21
N GLN A 56 22.40 2.81 -8.47
CA GLN A 56 23.27 2.59 -9.64
C GLN A 56 24.46 3.54 -9.65
N LYS A 57 24.23 4.81 -9.34
CA LYS A 57 25.33 5.77 -9.19
C LYS A 57 26.29 5.35 -8.08
N GLY A 58 25.76 4.92 -6.93
CA GLY A 58 26.57 4.40 -5.84
C GLY A 58 27.43 3.20 -6.24
N LEU A 59 26.89 2.28 -7.04
CA LEU A 59 27.66 1.15 -7.58
C LEU A 59 28.77 1.62 -8.51
N ALA A 60 28.49 2.53 -9.42
CA ALA A 60 29.49 3.08 -10.35
C ALA A 60 30.62 3.83 -9.59
N ASP A 61 30.28 4.53 -8.53
CA ASP A 61 31.27 5.22 -7.70
C ASP A 61 32.14 4.22 -6.92
N LEU A 62 31.55 3.10 -6.45
CA LEU A 62 32.29 1.99 -5.85
C LEU A 62 33.26 1.35 -6.87
N GLU A 63 32.81 1.06 -8.07
CA GLU A 63 33.62 0.49 -9.15
C GLU A 63 34.84 1.35 -9.47
N LYS A 64 34.67 2.67 -9.58
CA LYS A 64 35.77 3.62 -9.79
C LYS A 64 36.76 3.59 -8.63
N ARG A 65 36.26 3.55 -7.41
CA ARG A 65 37.08 3.53 -6.19
C ARG A 65 37.99 2.31 -6.14
N VAL A 66 37.46 1.14 -6.45
CA VAL A 66 38.19 -0.14 -6.36
C VAL A 66 38.97 -0.49 -7.63
N ALA A 67 38.90 0.35 -8.67
CA ALA A 67 39.51 0.05 -9.97
C ALA A 67 41.04 -0.21 -9.89
N LYS A 68 41.73 0.41 -8.94
CA LYS A 68 43.18 0.28 -8.71
C LYS A 68 43.54 -0.83 -7.72
N ALA A 69 42.59 -1.46 -7.07
CA ALA A 69 42.81 -2.53 -6.12
C ALA A 69 43.23 -3.84 -6.83
N LYS A 70 43.86 -4.76 -6.10
CA LYS A 70 44.16 -6.10 -6.60
C LYS A 70 42.83 -6.83 -6.96
N LYS A 71 42.89 -7.75 -7.92
CA LYS A 71 41.70 -8.41 -8.48
C LYS A 71 40.81 -9.01 -7.39
N GLU A 72 41.39 -9.79 -6.49
CA GLU A 72 40.64 -10.48 -5.44
C GLU A 72 40.00 -9.49 -4.45
N GLU A 73 40.72 -8.42 -4.10
CA GLU A 73 40.20 -7.36 -3.22
C GLU A 73 39.08 -6.58 -3.90
N ARG A 74 39.23 -6.26 -5.17
CA ARG A 74 38.24 -5.56 -5.97
C ARG A 74 36.93 -6.38 -6.06
N GLU A 75 37.04 -7.67 -6.41
CA GLU A 75 35.87 -8.57 -6.51
C GLU A 75 35.14 -8.67 -5.16
N ARG A 76 35.87 -8.83 -4.07
CA ARG A 76 35.31 -8.92 -2.73
C ARG A 76 34.58 -7.63 -2.31
N GLU A 77 35.16 -6.45 -2.60
CA GLU A 77 34.54 -5.17 -2.26
C GLU A 77 33.33 -4.87 -3.13
N LEU A 78 33.37 -5.20 -4.42
CA LEU A 78 32.20 -5.06 -5.30
C LEU A 78 31.06 -5.97 -4.87
N GLU A 79 31.34 -7.22 -4.54
CA GLU A 79 30.31 -8.14 -4.05
C GLU A 79 29.69 -7.65 -2.73
N ALA A 80 30.51 -7.21 -1.78
CA ALA A 80 30.01 -6.64 -0.53
C ALA A 80 29.15 -5.39 -0.76
N GLY A 81 29.60 -4.49 -1.65
CA GLY A 81 28.85 -3.30 -2.03
C GLY A 81 27.51 -3.62 -2.69
N ARG A 82 27.48 -4.56 -3.63
CA ARG A 82 26.22 -5.00 -4.28
C ARG A 82 25.21 -5.52 -3.25
N ARG A 83 25.64 -6.35 -2.32
CA ARG A 83 24.75 -6.86 -1.24
C ARG A 83 24.16 -5.72 -0.40
N VAL A 84 24.94 -4.69 -0.11
CA VAL A 84 24.45 -3.51 0.63
C VAL A 84 23.42 -2.74 -0.19
N LEU A 85 23.67 -2.51 -1.49
CA LEU A 85 22.75 -1.80 -2.37
C LEU A 85 21.47 -2.59 -2.60
N GLU A 86 21.55 -3.91 -2.76
CA GLU A 86 20.38 -4.79 -2.88
C GLU A 86 19.51 -4.74 -1.62
N ARG A 87 20.14 -4.81 -0.44
CA ARG A 87 19.42 -4.67 0.83
C ARG A 87 18.74 -3.30 0.94
N GLN A 88 19.43 -2.23 0.55
CA GLN A 88 18.81 -0.90 0.55
C GLN A 88 17.62 -0.84 -0.39
N MET A 89 17.70 -1.41 -1.59
CA MET A 89 16.56 -1.47 -2.52
C MET A 89 15.36 -2.20 -1.92
N GLN A 90 15.58 -3.31 -1.20
CA GLN A 90 14.49 -4.03 -0.51
C GLN A 90 13.84 -3.19 0.59
N ILE A 91 14.64 -2.42 1.35
CA ILE A 91 14.14 -1.50 2.37
C ILE A 91 13.25 -0.42 1.73
N GLU A 92 13.71 0.19 0.64
CA GLU A 92 12.96 1.24 -0.05
C GLU A 92 11.66 0.70 -0.68
N LEU A 93 11.71 -0.50 -1.25
CA LEU A 93 10.54 -1.18 -1.80
C LEU A 93 9.48 -1.45 -0.71
N ALA A 94 9.92 -1.96 0.44
CA ALA A 94 9.02 -2.20 1.57
C ALA A 94 8.43 -0.89 2.11
N ALA A 95 9.24 0.17 2.23
CA ALA A 95 8.79 1.48 2.66
C ALA A 95 7.75 2.08 1.69
N ALA A 96 8.03 2.05 0.39
CA ALA A 96 7.11 2.54 -0.64
C ALA A 96 5.79 1.77 -0.62
N ARG A 97 5.84 0.44 -0.51
CA ARG A 97 4.65 -0.42 -0.38
C ARG A 97 3.83 -0.03 0.84
N THR A 98 4.47 0.14 2.00
CA THR A 98 3.79 0.53 3.25
C THR A 98 3.07 1.87 3.11
N VAL A 99 3.64 2.83 2.37
CA VAL A 99 2.99 4.13 2.10
C VAL A 99 1.70 3.92 1.30
N VAL A 100 1.76 3.16 0.19
CA VAL A 100 0.59 2.90 -0.66
C VAL A 100 -0.49 2.13 0.10
N GLU A 101 -0.12 1.08 0.84
CA GLU A 101 -1.04 0.28 1.66
C GLU A 101 -1.73 1.13 2.73
N ARG A 102 -1.02 2.05 3.37
CA ARG A 102 -1.60 2.98 4.36
C ARG A 102 -2.67 3.88 3.72
N HIS A 103 -2.41 4.43 2.54
CA HIS A 103 -3.38 5.24 1.81
C HIS A 103 -4.60 4.41 1.40
N MET A 104 -4.41 3.18 0.95
CA MET A 104 -5.49 2.25 0.64
C MET A 104 -6.34 1.95 1.87
N LEU A 105 -5.72 1.57 2.99
CA LEU A 105 -6.42 1.27 4.23
C LEU A 105 -7.21 2.48 4.74
N LYS A 106 -6.66 3.69 4.62
CA LYS A 106 -7.37 4.93 4.98
C LYS A 106 -8.62 5.14 4.12
N ALA A 107 -8.52 4.93 2.80
CA ALA A 107 -9.67 5.02 1.90
C ALA A 107 -10.72 3.95 2.20
N VAL A 108 -10.30 2.71 2.46
CA VAL A 108 -11.16 1.61 2.88
C VAL A 108 -11.87 1.93 4.19
N HIS A 109 -11.14 2.40 5.18
CA HIS A 109 -11.69 2.77 6.50
C HIS A 109 -12.75 3.88 6.37
N LYS A 110 -12.47 4.89 5.55
CA LYS A 110 -13.41 5.97 5.25
C LYS A 110 -14.68 5.43 4.57
N TRP A 111 -14.53 4.46 3.66
CA TRP A 111 -15.67 3.84 2.99
C TRP A 111 -16.49 2.97 3.94
N CYS A 112 -15.86 2.18 4.79
CA CYS A 112 -16.53 1.33 5.79
C CYS A 112 -17.36 2.15 6.79
N GLY A 113 -16.88 3.29 7.22
CA GLY A 113 -17.52 4.07 8.28
C GLY A 113 -17.59 3.26 9.58
N LYS A 114 -18.77 3.27 10.24
CA LYS A 114 -18.98 2.54 11.51
C LYS A 114 -19.41 1.09 11.31
N ASP A 115 -20.17 0.81 10.25
CA ASP A 115 -20.90 -0.47 10.11
C ASP A 115 -20.54 -1.21 8.79
N GLY A 116 -19.59 -0.69 8.01
CA GLY A 116 -19.17 -1.30 6.76
C GLY A 116 -18.06 -2.33 6.95
N VAL A 117 -18.05 -3.35 6.08
CA VAL A 117 -17.01 -4.37 5.99
C VAL A 117 -16.44 -4.39 4.58
N ALA A 118 -15.13 -4.32 4.45
CA ALA A 118 -14.45 -4.52 3.17
C ALA A 118 -13.62 -5.80 3.22
N VAL A 119 -13.73 -6.62 2.18
CA VAL A 119 -13.02 -7.89 2.04
C VAL A 119 -12.13 -7.84 0.80
N ALA A 120 -10.93 -8.39 0.89
CA ALA A 120 -10.05 -8.49 -0.27
C ALA A 120 -10.62 -9.51 -1.28
N ARG A 121 -10.58 -9.18 -2.58
CA ARG A 121 -11.05 -10.05 -3.66
C ARG A 121 -10.46 -11.45 -3.60
N ALA A 122 -9.17 -11.56 -3.23
CA ALA A 122 -8.49 -12.85 -3.12
C ALA A 122 -9.07 -13.78 -2.04
N GLN A 123 -9.91 -13.26 -1.13
CA GLN A 123 -10.57 -14.01 -0.07
C GLN A 123 -12.03 -14.38 -0.40
N VAL A 124 -12.51 -14.04 -1.59
CA VAL A 124 -13.90 -14.24 -2.00
C VAL A 124 -13.94 -15.14 -3.22
N LEU A 125 -14.77 -16.19 -3.18
CA LEU A 125 -14.92 -17.15 -4.28
C LEU A 125 -15.66 -16.52 -5.47
N ASP A 126 -16.75 -15.80 -5.18
CA ASP A 126 -17.56 -15.09 -6.17
C ASP A 126 -18.33 -13.94 -5.51
N TYR A 127 -18.61 -12.88 -6.28
CA TYR A 127 -19.37 -11.73 -5.80
C TYR A 127 -19.99 -10.97 -6.96
N GLY A 128 -21.17 -10.38 -6.72
CA GLY A 128 -21.83 -9.53 -7.71
C GLY A 128 -21.11 -8.19 -7.90
N SER A 129 -21.11 -7.66 -9.12
CA SER A 129 -20.43 -6.41 -9.49
C SER A 129 -20.80 -5.20 -8.62
N LYS A 130 -22.00 -5.22 -8.01
CA LYS A 130 -22.45 -4.16 -7.08
C LYS A 130 -21.63 -4.09 -5.79
N LEU A 131 -20.96 -5.19 -5.41
CA LEU A 131 -20.11 -5.25 -4.22
C LEU A 131 -18.67 -4.80 -4.52
N ASP A 132 -18.27 -4.68 -5.78
CA ASP A 132 -16.94 -4.19 -6.16
C ASP A 132 -16.82 -2.69 -5.88
N ILE A 133 -16.00 -2.35 -4.90
CA ILE A 133 -15.73 -0.98 -4.51
C ILE A 133 -14.34 -0.50 -4.93
N THR A 134 -13.59 -1.30 -5.68
CA THR A 134 -12.19 -1.03 -6.07
C THR A 134 -12.01 0.33 -6.72
N ALA A 135 -12.83 0.66 -7.72
CA ALA A 135 -12.75 1.94 -8.41
C ALA A 135 -13.02 3.13 -7.48
N ARG A 136 -13.90 2.95 -6.49
CA ARG A 136 -14.19 3.98 -5.49
C ARG A 136 -13.01 4.18 -4.54
N ILE A 137 -12.39 3.09 -4.09
CA ILE A 137 -11.19 3.16 -3.24
C ILE A 137 -10.07 3.89 -3.96
N ILE A 138 -9.77 3.54 -5.22
CA ILE A 138 -8.78 4.23 -6.05
C ILE A 138 -9.09 5.73 -6.13
N LYS A 139 -10.33 6.08 -6.49
CA LYS A 139 -10.77 7.48 -6.59
C LYS A 139 -10.61 8.26 -5.27
N ASP A 140 -10.82 7.62 -4.13
CA ASP A 140 -10.67 8.28 -2.84
C ASP A 140 -9.20 8.40 -2.43
N MET A 141 -8.33 7.42 -2.77
CA MET A 141 -6.88 7.51 -2.64
C MET A 141 -6.29 8.63 -3.48
N ASP A 142 -6.74 8.76 -4.74
CA ASP A 142 -6.20 9.71 -5.70
C ASP A 142 -6.49 11.19 -5.35
N LYS A 143 -7.36 11.43 -4.36
CA LYS A 143 -7.60 12.78 -3.81
C LYS A 143 -6.52 13.22 -2.81
N GLU A 144 -5.71 12.29 -2.32
CA GLU A 144 -4.72 12.57 -1.29
C GLU A 144 -3.31 12.67 -1.90
N ASN A 145 -2.55 13.66 -1.47
CA ASN A 145 -1.15 13.76 -1.83
C ASN A 145 -0.35 12.69 -1.08
N VAL A 146 0.46 11.94 -1.84
CA VAL A 146 1.32 10.89 -1.31
C VAL A 146 2.75 11.43 -1.21
N THR A 147 3.35 11.26 -0.05
CA THR A 147 4.75 11.64 0.20
C THR A 147 5.56 10.41 0.56
N PHE A 148 6.73 10.29 -0.05
CA PHE A 148 7.69 9.22 0.23
C PHE A 148 8.86 9.76 1.05
N PRO A 149 9.61 8.89 1.77
CA PRO A 149 10.83 9.27 2.44
C PRO A 149 11.85 9.94 1.48
N ALA A 150 12.82 10.64 2.05
CA ALA A 150 13.92 11.17 1.26
C ALA A 150 14.68 10.04 0.56
N LEU A 151 15.29 10.33 -0.60
CA LEU A 151 16.11 9.36 -1.31
C LEU A 151 17.28 8.91 -0.44
N PRO A 152 17.68 7.63 -0.52
CA PRO A 152 18.80 7.14 0.27
C PRO A 152 20.12 7.81 -0.13
N VAL A 153 20.98 8.02 0.86
CA VAL A 153 22.34 8.49 0.63
C VAL A 153 23.27 7.29 0.63
N VAL A 154 23.89 7.03 -0.52
CA VAL A 154 24.86 5.94 -0.66
C VAL A 154 26.28 6.51 -0.48
N SER A 155 26.95 6.08 0.57
CA SER A 155 28.36 6.39 0.80
C SER A 155 29.12 5.15 1.23
N PHE A 156 30.19 4.83 0.54
CA PHE A 156 31.10 3.76 0.96
C PHE A 156 32.29 4.41 1.69
N LYS A 157 32.41 4.14 3.00
CA LYS A 157 33.54 4.66 3.78
C LYS A 157 34.86 4.13 3.22
N GLU A 158 35.89 4.98 3.12
CA GLU A 158 37.25 4.53 2.93
C GLU A 158 37.67 3.68 4.14
N LYS A 159 38.28 2.54 3.88
CA LYS A 159 38.97 1.84 4.94
C LYS A 159 40.17 2.71 5.33
N GLU A 160 40.14 3.26 6.54
CA GLU A 160 41.35 3.83 7.14
C GLU A 160 42.42 2.75 7.07
N GLY A 161 43.41 2.97 6.23
CA GLY A 161 44.57 2.10 6.10
C GLY A 161 45.22 1.98 7.47
N LYS A 162 45.14 0.78 8.10
CA LYS A 162 46.04 0.47 9.20
C LYS A 162 47.47 0.64 8.69
N LYS A 163 48.09 1.72 9.12
CA LYS A 163 49.55 1.86 9.08
C LYS A 163 50.22 0.80 9.93
#